data_ac31c2674436a0598becb2494dcca27c
#
_entry.id   ac31c2674436a0598becb2494dcca27c
#
_cell.length_a   1.000
_cell.length_b   1.000
_cell.length_c   1.000
_cell.angle_alpha   90.00
_cell.angle_beta   90.00
_cell.angle_gamma   90.00
#
_symmetry.space_group_name_H-M   'P 1'
#
loop_
_entity.id
_entity.type
_entity.pdbx_description
1 polymer ?
#
loop_
_entity_poly.entity_id
_entity_poly.type
_entity_poly.pdbx_seq_one_letter_code
_entity_poly.pdbx_strand_id
1 'polypeptide(L)'
;MVVSFVAGRLPASRSPDWKGIDAMTFTCIELETRRRLLGLSQADLGVCVGLLAPKDPDDPRPVSQHAVSRWEEGVNGHDVPPYWVQDTLPGILDRVGQVQEALARWAVTFLRGLDPDADGIVHVPTYRSDKAFARAFPKMAGWPASLWNNAALRAVDSLDDGREYQFDLVR
;
A
#
# COMPACT_ATOMS: atom_id res chain seq x y z
N MET A 1 6.40 -21.92 7.59
CA MET A 1 5.12 -22.00 6.83
C MET A 1 5.15 -20.90 5.79
N VAL A 2 5.28 -21.24 4.50
CA VAL A 2 5.46 -20.23 3.43
C VAL A 2 4.09 -19.71 3.02
N VAL A 3 3.76 -18.47 3.41
CA VAL A 3 2.58 -17.80 2.88
C VAL A 3 2.85 -17.46 1.42
N SER A 4 2.17 -18.17 0.50
CA SER A 4 2.30 -17.92 -0.93
C SER A 4 1.54 -16.63 -1.27
N PHE A 5 2.26 -15.52 -1.35
CA PHE A 5 1.75 -14.29 -1.94
C PHE A 5 1.75 -14.44 -3.45
N VAL A 6 0.60 -14.80 -4.00
CA VAL A 6 0.41 -14.77 -5.45
C VAL A 6 0.12 -13.33 -5.83
N ALA A 7 1.08 -12.68 -6.46
CA ALA A 7 0.85 -11.46 -7.23
C ALA A 7 -0.01 -11.84 -8.46
N GLY A 8 -1.29 -12.11 -8.23
CA GLY A 8 -2.23 -12.45 -9.29
C GLY A 8 -2.62 -11.17 -10.03
N ARG A 9 -2.39 -11.13 -11.34
CA ARG A 9 -3.14 -10.24 -12.25
C ARG A 9 -4.59 -10.23 -11.80
N LEU A 10 -5.17 -9.03 -11.61
CA LEU A 10 -6.60 -8.92 -11.41
C LEU A 10 -7.29 -9.65 -12.56
N PRO A 11 -8.20 -10.60 -12.30
CA PRO A 11 -9.02 -11.15 -13.37
C PRO A 11 -9.74 -9.97 -14.03
N ALA A 12 -9.78 -9.94 -15.35
CA ALA A 12 -10.61 -9.00 -16.07
C ALA A 12 -12.02 -9.13 -15.50
N SER A 13 -12.42 -8.18 -14.65
CA SER A 13 -13.71 -8.21 -13.99
C SER A 13 -14.77 -8.07 -15.06
N ARG A 14 -15.57 -9.12 -15.25
CA ARG A 14 -16.90 -8.93 -15.82
C ARG A 14 -17.59 -7.94 -14.91
N SER A 15 -17.82 -6.72 -15.43
CA SER A 15 -18.57 -5.69 -14.74
C SER A 15 -19.88 -6.28 -14.23
N PRO A 16 -20.17 -6.23 -12.92
CA PRO A 16 -21.52 -6.47 -12.46
C PRO A 16 -22.45 -5.46 -13.13
N ASP A 17 -23.64 -5.87 -13.48
CA ASP A 17 -24.66 -5.05 -14.16
C ASP A 17 -25.18 -3.97 -13.20
N TRP A 18 -24.50 -2.83 -13.14
CA TRP A 18 -24.78 -1.66 -12.26
C TRP A 18 -25.89 -0.77 -12.82
N LYS A 19 -26.82 -1.32 -13.57
CA LYS A 19 -28.00 -0.56 -14.02
C LYS A 19 -28.88 -0.23 -12.83
N GLY A 20 -28.63 0.90 -12.16
CA GLY A 20 -29.57 1.45 -11.18
C GLY A 20 -29.01 2.09 -9.90
N ILE A 21 -27.70 2.20 -9.74
CA ILE A 21 -27.12 3.05 -8.70
C ILE A 21 -26.47 4.22 -9.44
N ASP A 22 -26.89 5.45 -9.13
CA ASP A 22 -26.17 6.66 -9.56
C ASP A 22 -24.69 6.38 -9.29
N ALA A 23 -23.86 6.39 -10.35
CA ALA A 23 -22.45 6.13 -10.26
C ALA A 23 -21.90 7.13 -9.22
N MET A 24 -21.65 6.66 -7.99
CA MET A 24 -21.04 7.48 -6.97
C MET A 24 -19.69 7.90 -7.54
N THR A 25 -19.64 9.13 -8.01
CA THR A 25 -18.43 9.69 -8.58
C THR A 25 -17.38 9.71 -7.48
N PHE A 26 -16.34 8.92 -7.64
CA PHE A 26 -15.21 8.88 -6.72
C PHE A 26 -14.58 10.26 -6.66
N THR A 27 -14.67 10.91 -5.50
CA THR A 27 -14.30 12.32 -5.34
C THR A 27 -12.82 12.48 -4.99
N CYS A 28 -12.27 13.66 -5.27
CA CYS A 28 -10.90 14.03 -4.86
C CYS A 28 -10.72 13.92 -3.33
N ILE A 29 -11.73 14.31 -2.56
CA ILE A 29 -11.73 14.20 -1.08
C ILE A 29 -11.71 12.72 -0.65
N GLU A 30 -12.46 11.87 -1.33
CA GLU A 30 -12.47 10.43 -1.03
C GLU A 30 -11.12 9.81 -1.33
N LEU A 31 -10.48 10.17 -2.44
CA LEU A 31 -9.14 9.73 -2.81
C LEU A 31 -8.13 10.09 -1.71
N GLU A 32 -8.07 11.36 -1.35
CA GLU A 32 -7.17 11.84 -0.30
C GLU A 32 -7.43 11.14 1.03
N THR A 33 -8.70 11.04 1.42
CA THR A 33 -9.09 10.41 2.69
C THR A 33 -8.68 8.95 2.74
N ARG A 34 -9.00 8.16 1.71
CA ARG A 34 -8.64 6.74 1.66
C ARG A 34 -7.12 6.54 1.62
N ARG A 35 -6.39 7.34 0.83
CA ARG A 35 -4.92 7.29 0.81
C ARG A 35 -4.34 7.54 2.20
N ARG A 36 -4.81 8.58 2.89
CA ARG A 36 -4.34 8.93 4.25
C ARG A 36 -4.67 7.83 5.28
N LEU A 37 -5.86 7.23 5.21
CA LEU A 37 -6.24 6.11 6.06
C LEU A 37 -5.34 4.88 5.85
N LEU A 38 -4.86 4.67 4.62
CA LEU A 38 -3.88 3.65 4.30
C LEU A 38 -2.44 4.03 4.71
N GLY A 39 -2.22 5.26 5.21
CA GLY A 39 -0.90 5.76 5.60
C GLY A 39 0.06 5.95 4.42
N LEU A 40 -0.48 6.13 3.22
CA LEU A 40 0.33 6.32 2.00
C LEU A 40 0.64 7.80 1.77
N SER A 41 1.87 8.11 1.34
CA SER A 41 2.17 9.37 0.70
C SER A 41 1.55 9.41 -0.71
N GLN A 42 1.47 10.60 -1.33
CA GLN A 42 1.04 10.74 -2.73
C GLN A 42 2.00 9.99 -3.68
N ALA A 43 3.30 9.97 -3.36
CA ALA A 43 4.30 9.21 -4.11
C ALA A 43 4.03 7.70 -4.02
N ASP A 44 3.75 7.19 -2.82
CA ASP A 44 3.44 5.76 -2.61
C ASP A 44 2.18 5.34 -3.37
N LEU A 45 1.13 6.18 -3.34
CA LEU A 45 -0.06 5.91 -4.16
C LEU A 45 0.28 5.87 -5.65
N GLY A 46 1.13 6.77 -6.13
CA GLY A 46 1.61 6.77 -7.51
C GLY A 46 2.33 5.46 -7.88
N VAL A 47 3.13 4.92 -6.97
CA VAL A 47 3.78 3.60 -7.13
C VAL A 47 2.71 2.48 -7.21
N CYS A 48 1.74 2.48 -6.30
CA CYS A 48 0.67 1.47 -6.29
C CYS A 48 -0.17 1.52 -7.57
N VAL A 49 -0.50 2.70 -8.07
CA VAL A 49 -1.24 2.87 -9.34
C VAL A 49 -0.41 2.32 -10.50
N GLY A 50 0.86 2.68 -10.60
CA GLY A 50 1.74 2.17 -11.65
C GLY A 50 1.91 0.65 -11.62
N LEU A 51 1.88 0.06 -10.43
CA LEU A 51 2.00 -1.39 -10.25
C LEU A 51 0.71 -2.16 -10.60
N LEU A 52 -0.45 -1.62 -10.17
CA LEU A 52 -1.73 -2.34 -10.24
C LEU A 52 -2.54 -2.04 -11.50
N ALA A 53 -2.38 -0.83 -12.05
CA ALA A 53 -3.02 -0.38 -13.28
C ALA A 53 -2.03 0.45 -14.12
N PRO A 54 -0.99 -0.18 -14.66
CA PRO A 54 -0.03 0.53 -15.48
C PRO A 54 -0.69 1.05 -16.76
N LYS A 55 -0.33 2.27 -17.16
CA LYS A 55 -0.77 2.84 -18.44
C LYS A 55 -0.28 1.99 -19.62
N ASP A 56 0.94 1.48 -19.50
CA ASP A 56 1.55 0.53 -20.42
C ASP A 56 1.90 -0.75 -19.65
N PRO A 57 1.25 -1.89 -19.95
CA PRO A 57 1.53 -3.15 -19.26
C PRO A 57 2.97 -3.67 -19.47
N ASP A 58 3.60 -3.30 -20.59
CA ASP A 58 4.97 -3.73 -20.93
C ASP A 58 6.04 -2.82 -20.31
N ASP A 59 5.65 -1.60 -19.88
CA ASP A 59 6.52 -0.64 -19.20
C ASP A 59 5.79 0.01 -18.01
N PRO A 60 5.58 -0.75 -16.91
CA PRO A 60 4.88 -0.24 -15.73
C PRO A 60 5.73 0.83 -15.03
N ARG A 61 5.29 2.08 -15.11
CA ARG A 61 5.92 3.22 -14.44
C ARG A 61 5.03 3.79 -13.35
N PRO A 62 5.60 4.21 -12.21
CA PRO A 62 4.85 4.94 -11.20
C PRO A 62 4.22 6.20 -11.76
N VAL A 63 3.03 6.50 -11.28
CA VAL A 63 2.42 7.83 -11.48
C VAL A 63 3.17 8.83 -10.59
N SER A 64 3.46 10.02 -11.11
CA SER A 64 4.20 11.02 -10.33
C SER A 64 3.39 11.52 -9.14
N GLN A 65 4.08 11.87 -8.05
CA GLN A 65 3.47 12.53 -6.89
C GLN A 65 2.66 13.77 -7.30
N HIS A 66 3.19 14.58 -8.23
CA HIS A 66 2.50 15.77 -8.71
C HIS A 66 1.16 15.46 -9.38
N ALA A 67 1.09 14.37 -10.15
CA ALA A 67 -0.18 13.95 -10.76
C ALA A 67 -1.20 13.53 -9.69
N VAL A 68 -0.77 12.78 -8.67
CA VAL A 68 -1.65 12.38 -7.56
C VAL A 68 -2.11 13.61 -6.77
N SER A 69 -1.21 14.56 -6.48
CA SER A 69 -1.57 15.84 -5.83
C SER A 69 -2.68 16.57 -6.59
N ARG A 70 -2.53 16.70 -7.91
CA ARG A 70 -3.56 17.34 -8.75
C ARG A 70 -4.91 16.63 -8.73
N TRP A 71 -4.90 15.30 -8.67
CA TRP A 71 -6.13 14.52 -8.54
C TRP A 71 -6.84 14.77 -7.20
N GLU A 72 -6.10 14.99 -6.12
CA GLU A 72 -6.63 15.28 -4.79
C GLU A 72 -7.07 16.75 -4.65
N GLU A 73 -6.42 17.67 -5.33
CA GLU A 73 -6.78 19.08 -5.30
C GLU A 73 -8.12 19.35 -6.00
N GLY A 74 -8.47 18.58 -7.03
CA GLY A 74 -9.72 18.71 -7.77
C GLY A 74 -9.94 20.09 -8.42
N VAL A 75 -8.87 20.83 -8.65
CA VAL A 75 -8.91 22.23 -9.09
C VAL A 75 -9.35 22.30 -10.55
N ASN A 76 -10.41 23.07 -10.82
CA ASN A 76 -10.92 23.43 -12.15
C ASN A 76 -11.54 22.31 -13.00
N GLY A 77 -11.94 21.18 -12.43
CA GLY A 77 -12.62 20.11 -13.18
C GLY A 77 -11.74 19.39 -14.22
N HIS A 78 -10.45 19.75 -14.31
CA HIS A 78 -9.49 19.17 -15.24
C HIS A 78 -8.45 18.28 -14.55
N ASP A 79 -8.36 18.32 -13.24
CA ASP A 79 -7.39 17.58 -12.43
C ASP A 79 -8.03 16.35 -11.79
N VAL A 80 -8.83 15.63 -12.56
CA VAL A 80 -9.36 14.31 -12.22
C VAL A 80 -8.38 13.24 -12.67
N PRO A 81 -8.39 12.07 -12.03
CA PRO A 81 -7.62 10.92 -12.54
C PRO A 81 -7.95 10.68 -14.01
N PRO A 82 -6.95 10.38 -14.87
CA PRO A 82 -7.22 10.09 -16.27
C PRO A 82 -8.12 8.85 -16.42
N TYR A 83 -8.90 8.79 -17.50
CA TYR A 83 -9.91 7.76 -17.74
C TYR A 83 -9.39 6.31 -17.55
N TRP A 84 -8.13 6.05 -17.86
CA TRP A 84 -7.52 4.72 -17.74
C TRP A 84 -7.34 4.25 -16.29
N VAL A 85 -7.40 5.14 -15.31
CA VAL A 85 -7.27 4.81 -13.89
C VAL A 85 -8.51 5.22 -13.07
N GLN A 86 -9.32 6.16 -13.55
CA GLN A 86 -10.45 6.70 -12.81
C GLN A 86 -11.41 5.62 -12.31
N ASP A 87 -11.81 4.71 -13.20
CA ASP A 87 -12.75 3.63 -12.87
C ASP A 87 -12.11 2.50 -12.05
N THR A 88 -10.78 2.41 -12.07
CA THR A 88 -10.04 1.36 -11.36
C THR A 88 -9.50 1.82 -10.00
N LEU A 89 -9.45 3.13 -9.75
CA LEU A 89 -8.83 3.71 -8.57
C LEU A 89 -9.45 3.22 -7.24
N PRO A 90 -10.78 3.08 -7.09
CA PRO A 90 -11.36 2.49 -5.89
C PRO A 90 -10.85 1.06 -5.66
N GLY A 91 -10.83 0.22 -6.69
CA GLY A 91 -10.32 -1.14 -6.63
C GLY A 91 -8.82 -1.22 -6.31
N ILE A 92 -8.02 -0.25 -6.77
CA ILE A 92 -6.60 -0.12 -6.41
C ILE A 92 -6.46 0.12 -4.92
N LEU A 93 -7.20 1.08 -4.36
CA LEU A 93 -7.17 1.41 -2.94
C LEU A 93 -7.63 0.22 -2.08
N ASP A 94 -8.69 -0.47 -2.49
CA ASP A 94 -9.16 -1.68 -1.81
C ASP A 94 -8.09 -2.78 -1.83
N ARG A 95 -7.41 -2.97 -2.97
CA ARG A 95 -6.33 -3.94 -3.09
C ARG A 95 -5.12 -3.59 -2.21
N VAL A 96 -4.75 -2.32 -2.15
CA VAL A 96 -3.69 -1.84 -1.25
C VAL A 96 -4.07 -2.11 0.21
N GLY A 97 -5.33 -1.83 0.59
CA GLY A 97 -5.86 -2.14 1.92
C GLY A 97 -5.74 -3.63 2.27
N GLN A 98 -6.13 -4.52 1.35
CA GLN A 98 -5.98 -5.97 1.54
C GLN A 98 -4.53 -6.40 1.73
N VAL A 99 -3.60 -5.83 0.93
CA VAL A 99 -2.16 -6.10 1.07
C VAL A 99 -1.66 -5.62 2.43
N GLN A 100 -2.06 -4.44 2.86
CA GLN A 100 -1.66 -3.87 4.13
C GLN A 100 -2.17 -4.70 5.33
N GLU A 101 -3.43 -5.15 5.28
CA GLU A 101 -3.97 -6.05 6.31
C GLU A 101 -3.25 -7.39 6.36
N ALA A 102 -2.92 -7.96 5.18
CA ALA A 102 -2.17 -9.20 5.12
C ALA A 102 -0.74 -9.03 5.68
N LEU A 103 -0.10 -7.89 5.36
CA LEU A 103 1.20 -7.55 5.93
C LEU A 103 1.13 -7.35 7.44
N ALA A 104 0.10 -6.70 7.97
CA ALA A 104 -0.06 -6.50 9.42
C ALA A 104 -0.21 -7.85 10.15
N ARG A 105 -1.05 -8.76 9.64
CA ARG A 105 -1.16 -10.11 10.20
C ARG A 105 0.17 -10.89 10.16
N TRP A 106 0.89 -10.77 9.05
CA TRP A 106 2.19 -11.41 8.93
C TRP A 106 3.24 -10.76 9.85
N ALA A 107 3.22 -9.43 9.98
CA ALA A 107 4.12 -8.69 10.87
C ALA A 107 3.97 -9.15 12.34
N VAL A 108 2.75 -9.39 12.83
CA VAL A 108 2.53 -9.95 14.17
C VAL A 108 3.28 -11.27 14.36
N THR A 109 3.17 -12.18 13.37
CA THR A 109 3.87 -13.47 13.43
C THR A 109 5.38 -13.31 13.34
N PHE A 110 5.83 -12.41 12.47
CA PHE A 110 7.26 -12.09 12.29
C PHE A 110 7.86 -11.53 13.57
N LEU A 111 7.22 -10.52 14.17
CA LEU A 111 7.70 -9.85 15.39
C LEU A 111 7.74 -10.79 16.61
N ARG A 112 6.77 -11.69 16.72
CA ARG A 112 6.78 -12.72 17.77
C ARG A 112 7.95 -13.70 17.64
N GLY A 113 8.45 -13.89 16.44
CA GLY A 113 9.61 -14.77 16.16
C GLY A 113 10.96 -14.08 16.29
N LEU A 114 11.01 -12.77 16.57
CA LEU A 114 12.26 -12.06 16.82
C LEU A 114 12.68 -12.24 18.27
N ASP A 115 13.97 -12.54 18.47
CA ASP A 115 14.57 -12.59 19.80
C ASP A 115 14.91 -11.16 20.27
N PRO A 116 14.66 -10.81 21.54
CA PRO A 116 15.13 -9.55 22.10
C PRO A 116 16.67 -9.56 22.21
N ASP A 117 17.26 -8.39 22.21
CA ASP A 117 18.68 -8.20 22.47
C ASP A 117 19.03 -8.40 23.97
N ALA A 118 20.27 -8.05 24.35
CA ALA A 118 20.76 -8.20 25.73
C ALA A 118 20.02 -7.31 26.75
N ASP A 119 19.40 -6.22 26.28
CA ASP A 119 18.62 -5.28 27.08
C ASP A 119 17.12 -5.62 27.10
N GLY A 120 16.73 -6.68 26.41
CA GLY A 120 15.35 -7.14 26.32
C GLY A 120 14.52 -6.47 25.24
N ILE A 121 15.16 -5.69 24.33
CA ILE A 121 14.53 -4.91 23.29
C ILE A 121 14.44 -5.73 22.00
N VAL A 122 13.25 -5.74 21.36
CA VAL A 122 13.04 -6.36 20.05
C VAL A 122 13.22 -5.32 18.95
N HIS A 123 14.18 -5.52 18.07
CA HIS A 123 14.50 -4.62 16.98
C HIS A 123 13.63 -4.86 15.76
N VAL A 124 12.78 -3.89 15.42
CA VAL A 124 11.84 -3.96 14.30
C VAL A 124 12.43 -3.28 13.06
N PRO A 125 12.74 -4.02 11.98
CA PRO A 125 13.32 -3.42 10.78
C PRO A 125 12.31 -2.51 10.09
N THR A 126 12.69 -1.27 9.80
CA THR A 126 11.95 -0.33 8.97
C THR A 126 12.79 0.13 7.78
N TYR A 127 12.16 0.56 6.72
CA TYR A 127 12.85 0.86 5.46
C TYR A 127 12.49 2.28 4.99
N ARG A 128 13.52 3.06 4.65
CA ARG A 128 13.36 4.40 4.06
C ARG A 128 13.16 4.35 2.54
N SER A 129 13.63 3.28 1.89
CA SER A 129 13.53 3.15 0.45
C SER A 129 12.91 1.83 0.03
N ASP A 130 12.12 1.88 -1.05
CA ASP A 130 11.51 0.70 -1.66
C ASP A 130 12.54 -0.32 -2.13
N LYS A 131 13.73 0.15 -2.54
CA LYS A 131 14.85 -0.72 -2.94
C LYS A 131 15.41 -1.53 -1.76
N ALA A 132 15.53 -0.93 -0.57
CA ALA A 132 15.99 -1.64 0.63
C ALA A 132 14.91 -2.64 1.08
N PHE A 133 13.65 -2.23 1.04
CA PHE A 133 12.51 -3.10 1.33
C PHE A 133 12.43 -4.30 0.37
N ALA A 134 12.53 -4.07 -0.93
CA ALA A 134 12.50 -5.12 -1.94
C ALA A 134 13.68 -6.12 -1.81
N ARG A 135 14.85 -5.66 -1.33
CA ARG A 135 15.98 -6.57 -1.03
C ARG A 135 15.68 -7.49 0.15
N ALA A 136 15.08 -6.95 1.20
CA ALA A 136 14.70 -7.73 2.38
C ALA A 136 13.50 -8.66 2.09
N PHE A 137 12.55 -8.19 1.29
CA PHE A 137 11.33 -8.91 0.93
C PHE A 137 11.15 -8.97 -0.59
N PRO A 138 11.88 -9.85 -1.31
CA PRO A 138 11.86 -9.89 -2.78
C PRO A 138 10.46 -10.11 -3.39
N LYS A 139 9.55 -10.78 -2.67
CA LYS A 139 8.16 -10.98 -3.10
C LYS A 139 7.33 -9.70 -3.08
N MET A 140 7.81 -8.68 -2.39
CA MET A 140 7.20 -7.35 -2.31
C MET A 140 7.89 -6.33 -3.23
N ALA A 141 8.73 -6.79 -4.16
CA ALA A 141 9.37 -5.90 -5.12
C ALA A 141 8.31 -5.10 -5.89
N GLY A 142 8.54 -3.80 -6.03
CA GLY A 142 7.60 -2.85 -6.64
C GLY A 142 6.56 -2.24 -5.70
N TRP A 143 6.42 -2.75 -4.48
CA TRP A 143 5.56 -2.14 -3.46
C TRP A 143 6.31 -1.11 -2.62
N PRO A 144 5.63 -0.01 -2.16
CA PRO A 144 6.26 0.97 -1.30
C PRO A 144 6.66 0.39 0.06
N ALA A 145 7.82 0.81 0.57
CA ALA A 145 8.30 0.43 1.90
C ALA A 145 7.37 0.90 3.04
N SER A 146 6.64 1.98 2.82
CA SER A 146 5.65 2.51 3.77
C SER A 146 4.57 1.49 4.15
N LEU A 147 4.21 0.57 3.24
CA LEU A 147 3.25 -0.50 3.55
C LEU A 147 3.76 -1.43 4.66
N TRP A 148 5.04 -1.81 4.61
CA TRP A 148 5.65 -2.59 5.67
C TRP A 148 5.78 -1.78 6.96
N ASN A 149 6.29 -0.55 6.88
CA ASN A 149 6.50 0.29 8.06
C ASN A 149 5.19 0.52 8.83
N ASN A 150 4.09 0.80 8.10
CA ASN A 150 2.77 0.94 8.69
C ASN A 150 2.24 -0.39 9.26
N ALA A 151 2.47 -1.50 8.56
CA ALA A 151 2.07 -2.82 9.03
C ALA A 151 2.81 -3.24 10.30
N ALA A 152 4.12 -2.98 10.37
CA ALA A 152 4.95 -3.26 11.53
C ALA A 152 4.53 -2.42 12.75
N LEU A 153 4.26 -1.11 12.54
CA LEU A 153 3.75 -0.24 13.60
C LEU A 153 2.41 -0.77 14.16
N ARG A 154 1.44 -1.05 13.29
CA ARG A 154 0.13 -1.61 13.69
C ARG A 154 0.26 -2.96 14.37
N ALA A 155 1.23 -3.78 13.97
CA ALA A 155 1.50 -5.05 14.62
C ALA A 155 2.04 -4.85 16.04
N VAL A 156 3.00 -3.95 16.24
CA VAL A 156 3.51 -3.60 17.58
C VAL A 156 2.38 -3.10 18.47
N ASP A 157 1.55 -2.15 17.97
CA ASP A 157 0.41 -1.61 18.71
C ASP A 157 -0.63 -2.68 19.10
N SER A 158 -0.70 -3.78 18.35
CA SER A 158 -1.62 -4.90 18.61
C SER A 158 -1.05 -6.00 19.50
N LEU A 159 0.28 -5.98 19.75
CA LEU A 159 0.94 -6.95 20.59
C LEU A 159 0.88 -6.49 22.05
N ASP A 160 0.22 -7.33 22.89
CA ASP A 160 0.18 -7.17 24.35
C ASP A 160 0.97 -8.32 24.97
N ASP A 161 2.26 -8.40 24.66
CA ASP A 161 3.15 -9.47 25.09
C ASP A 161 4.21 -9.03 26.11
N GLY A 162 4.13 -7.79 26.55
CA GLY A 162 5.02 -7.20 27.56
C GLY A 162 6.46 -6.96 27.10
N ARG A 163 6.73 -7.12 25.80
CA ARG A 163 8.05 -6.86 25.20
C ARG A 163 8.20 -5.39 24.81
N GLU A 164 9.42 -4.89 24.86
CA GLU A 164 9.77 -3.56 24.36
C GLU A 164 10.19 -3.67 22.88
N TYR A 165 9.68 -2.76 22.04
CA TYR A 165 9.96 -2.73 20.59
C TYR A 165 10.61 -1.42 20.19
N GLN A 166 11.72 -1.51 19.46
CA GLN A 166 12.43 -0.37 18.87
C GLN A 166 12.44 -0.49 17.36
N PHE A 167 12.07 0.59 16.66
CA PHE A 167 12.09 0.63 15.20
C PHE A 167 13.47 1.04 14.68
N ASP A 168 14.11 0.14 13.94
CA ASP A 168 15.44 0.33 13.37
C ASP A 168 15.37 0.63 11.87
N LEU A 169 16.10 1.66 11.45
CA LEU A 169 16.15 2.04 10.05
C LEU A 169 17.19 1.22 9.29
N VAL A 170 16.74 0.34 8.43
CA VAL A 170 17.57 -0.41 7.49
C VAL A 170 17.84 0.44 6.24
N ARG A 171 19.14 0.56 5.86
CA ARG A 171 19.62 1.35 4.71
C ARG A 171 19.87 0.54 3.46
#